data_cdc86de3ddc298a22a726d47104052de
#
_entry.id   cdc86de3ddc298a22a726d47104052de
#
_cell.length_a   1.000
_cell.length_b   1.000
_cell.length_c   1.000
_cell.angle_alpha   90.00
_cell.angle_beta   90.00
_cell.angle_gamma   90.00
#
_symmetry.space_group_name_H-M   'P 1'
#
loop_
_entity.id
_entity.type
_entity.pdbx_description
1 polymer ?
#
loop_
_entity_poly.entity_id
_entity_poly.type
_entity_poly.pdbx_seq_one_letter_code
_entity_poly.pdbx_strand_id
1 'polypeptide(L)'
;MRSLERWAKRFPERRWAVENAGGLGRHLAVRLAAGESVVDVPPKLSARVRVLSTGNTRKNDGVDALATALAALRNGRLTAVDPEAASEVLRLLSERREDLVAERTRALNRLHELLRDLVPGGVTGALSAHQAARILRGIRPQSGTSARLRRRLASEVLRDVRTLDRKIEDLNGCIEAEVEASGTTLT
;
A
#
# COMPACT_ATOMS: atom_id res chain seq x y z
N MET A 1 -22.82 13.07 -4.51
CA MET A 1 -22.59 13.71 -3.19
C MET A 1 -23.69 14.70 -2.84
N ARG A 2 -23.86 15.84 -3.51
CA ARG A 2 -24.87 16.85 -3.16
C ARG A 2 -26.30 16.31 -2.98
N SER A 3 -26.70 15.29 -3.74
CA SER A 3 -28.02 14.65 -3.60
C SER A 3 -28.13 13.83 -2.33
N LEU A 4 -27.07 13.10 -1.95
CA LEU A 4 -27.00 12.31 -0.74
C LEU A 4 -27.02 13.21 0.50
N GLU A 5 -26.22 14.27 0.51
CA GLU A 5 -26.16 15.26 1.59
C GLU A 5 -27.52 15.98 1.76
N ARG A 6 -28.18 16.32 0.64
CA ARG A 6 -29.52 16.93 0.66
C ARG A 6 -30.57 15.97 1.24
N TRP A 7 -30.54 14.71 0.84
CA TRP A 7 -31.42 13.66 1.37
C TRP A 7 -31.23 13.47 2.86
N ALA A 8 -29.98 13.45 3.32
CA ALA A 8 -29.60 13.21 4.71
C ALA A 8 -30.04 14.34 5.66
N LYS A 9 -30.22 15.59 5.17
CA LYS A 9 -30.74 16.71 5.98
C LYS A 9 -32.12 16.45 6.61
N ARG A 10 -32.85 15.47 6.10
CA ARG A 10 -34.14 15.02 6.66
C ARG A 10 -33.98 14.30 7.99
N PHE A 11 -32.77 13.91 8.34
CA PHE A 11 -32.43 13.20 9.57
C PHE A 11 -31.41 14.04 10.37
N PRO A 12 -31.86 14.90 11.28
CA PRO A 12 -30.97 15.81 12.01
C PRO A 12 -29.96 15.06 12.89
N GLU A 13 -30.40 13.99 13.56
CA GLU A 13 -29.56 13.09 14.32
C GLU A 13 -29.22 11.87 13.46
N ARG A 14 -28.02 11.84 12.92
CA ARG A 14 -27.58 10.77 12.04
C ARG A 14 -26.13 10.40 12.27
N ARG A 15 -25.82 9.18 11.94
CA ARG A 15 -24.46 8.64 11.85
C ARG A 15 -24.36 7.88 10.54
N TRP A 16 -23.29 8.06 9.82
CA TRP A 16 -23.02 7.35 8.57
C TRP A 16 -22.31 6.04 8.85
N ALA A 17 -22.77 5.00 8.18
CA ALA A 17 -22.11 3.70 8.17
C ALA A 17 -21.59 3.45 6.75
N VAL A 18 -20.29 3.35 6.57
CA VAL A 18 -19.66 3.12 5.27
C VAL A 18 -18.98 1.76 5.31
N GLU A 19 -19.36 0.88 4.37
CA GLU A 19 -18.71 -0.42 4.23
C GLU A 19 -17.31 -0.24 3.67
N ASN A 20 -16.31 -0.88 4.33
CA ASN A 20 -14.91 -0.82 3.92
C ASN A 20 -14.40 0.62 3.76
N ALA A 21 -14.61 1.42 4.81
CA ALA A 21 -14.20 2.82 4.82
C ALA A 21 -12.68 3.02 4.70
N GLY A 22 -11.88 2.02 5.05
CA GLY A 22 -10.43 1.99 4.81
C GLY A 22 -10.01 1.56 3.40
N GLY A 23 -10.96 1.11 2.56
CA GLY A 23 -10.71 0.61 1.21
C GLY A 23 -11.59 1.30 0.16
N LEU A 24 -12.47 0.55 -0.52
CA LEU A 24 -13.32 1.07 -1.59
C LEU A 24 -14.26 2.20 -1.12
N GLY A 25 -14.74 2.16 0.12
CA GLY A 25 -15.60 3.19 0.71
C GLY A 25 -14.86 4.46 1.15
N ARG A 26 -13.53 4.48 1.11
CA ARG A 26 -12.68 5.50 1.73
C ARG A 26 -12.98 6.92 1.26
N HIS A 27 -13.06 7.13 -0.04
CA HIS A 27 -13.30 8.48 -0.59
C HIS A 27 -14.64 9.08 -0.11
N LEU A 28 -15.67 8.24 0.00
CA LEU A 28 -16.97 8.65 0.55
C LEU A 28 -16.86 8.89 2.06
N ALA A 29 -16.24 7.97 2.78
CA ALA A 29 -16.10 8.02 4.23
C ALA A 29 -15.34 9.27 4.70
N VAL A 30 -14.16 9.55 4.14
CA VAL A 30 -13.35 10.74 4.47
C VAL A 30 -14.10 12.02 4.16
N ARG A 31 -14.78 12.09 3.01
CA ARG A 31 -15.55 13.27 2.63
C ARG A 31 -16.74 13.53 3.58
N LEU A 32 -17.40 12.50 4.05
CA LEU A 32 -18.48 12.63 5.05
C LEU A 32 -17.92 12.97 6.42
N ALA A 33 -16.80 12.34 6.83
CA ALA A 33 -16.18 12.55 8.13
C ALA A 33 -15.66 13.98 8.35
N ALA A 34 -15.46 14.76 7.29
CA ALA A 34 -15.12 16.18 7.37
C ALA A 34 -16.20 17.06 8.05
N GLY A 35 -17.42 16.55 8.25
CA GLY A 35 -18.49 17.30 8.90
C GLY A 35 -19.54 16.45 9.58
N GLU A 36 -19.42 15.13 9.56
CA GLU A 36 -20.42 14.18 10.04
C GLU A 36 -19.76 13.03 10.82
N SER A 37 -20.53 12.37 11.68
CA SER A 37 -20.07 11.14 12.32
C SER A 37 -20.14 9.97 11.34
N VAL A 38 -19.00 9.33 11.10
CA VAL A 38 -18.87 8.19 10.18
C VAL A 38 -18.23 7.02 10.89
N VAL A 39 -18.72 5.82 10.62
CA VAL A 39 -18.10 4.56 11.11
C VAL A 39 -17.77 3.64 9.96
N ASP A 40 -16.66 2.92 10.14
CA ASP A 40 -16.27 1.84 9.23
C ASP A 40 -17.01 0.55 9.58
N VAL A 41 -17.66 -0.03 8.59
CA VAL A 41 -18.30 -1.34 8.70
C VAL A 41 -17.48 -2.36 7.92
N PRO A 42 -16.85 -3.34 8.59
CA PRO A 42 -16.12 -4.40 7.92
C PRO A 42 -17.01 -5.17 6.93
N PRO A 43 -16.55 -5.46 5.70
CA PRO A 43 -17.33 -6.18 4.69
C PRO A 43 -17.84 -7.55 5.14
N LYS A 44 -17.08 -8.24 6.00
CA LYS A 44 -17.49 -9.52 6.59
C LYS A 44 -18.69 -9.37 7.51
N LEU A 45 -18.83 -8.24 8.19
CA LEU A 45 -19.93 -7.98 9.10
C LEU A 45 -21.21 -7.67 8.34
N SER A 46 -21.18 -6.78 7.36
CA SER A 46 -22.32 -6.47 6.49
C SER A 46 -22.80 -7.70 5.72
N ALA A 47 -21.88 -8.50 5.17
CA ALA A 47 -22.21 -9.76 4.51
C ALA A 47 -22.91 -10.74 5.45
N ARG A 48 -22.43 -10.89 6.69
CA ARG A 48 -23.06 -11.75 7.71
C ARG A 48 -24.47 -11.28 8.07
N VAL A 49 -24.65 -9.98 8.24
CA VAL A 49 -25.97 -9.40 8.53
C VAL A 49 -26.93 -9.61 7.36
N ARG A 50 -26.47 -9.43 6.12
CA ARG A 50 -27.27 -9.68 4.90
C ARG A 50 -27.79 -11.12 4.87
N VAL A 51 -26.91 -12.10 5.04
CA VAL A 51 -27.30 -13.53 5.02
C VAL A 51 -28.33 -13.86 6.11
N LEU A 52 -28.13 -13.36 7.32
CA LEU A 52 -29.00 -13.62 8.46
C LEU A 52 -30.35 -12.86 8.39
N SER A 53 -30.40 -11.71 7.73
CA SER A 53 -31.60 -10.85 7.71
C SER A 53 -32.55 -11.20 6.54
N THR A 54 -32.02 -11.62 5.40
CA THR A 54 -32.82 -11.77 4.18
C THR A 54 -33.01 -13.21 3.75
N GLY A 55 -32.20 -14.15 4.26
CA GLY A 55 -32.16 -15.54 3.77
C GLY A 55 -31.88 -15.66 2.25
N ASN A 56 -31.62 -14.52 1.59
CA ASN A 56 -31.45 -14.41 0.15
C ASN A 56 -30.04 -13.91 -0.18
N THR A 57 -29.35 -14.63 -1.06
CA THR A 57 -28.01 -14.30 -1.53
C THR A 57 -28.00 -13.24 -2.64
N ARG A 58 -29.17 -12.75 -3.06
CA ARG A 58 -29.28 -11.76 -4.13
C ARG A 58 -28.68 -10.42 -3.69
N LYS A 59 -27.56 -10.07 -4.30
CA LYS A 59 -26.84 -8.85 -4.07
C LYS A 59 -27.50 -7.70 -4.85
N ASN A 60 -27.96 -6.68 -4.12
CA ASN A 60 -28.36 -5.39 -4.69
C ASN A 60 -28.03 -4.27 -3.72
N ASP A 61 -27.85 -3.06 -4.23
CA ASP A 61 -27.36 -1.92 -3.46
C ASP A 61 -28.27 -1.56 -2.27
N GLY A 62 -29.59 -1.74 -2.40
CA GLY A 62 -30.51 -1.47 -1.29
C GLY A 62 -30.36 -2.47 -0.14
N VAL A 63 -30.21 -3.74 -0.45
CA VAL A 63 -29.99 -4.80 0.55
C VAL A 63 -28.63 -4.64 1.23
N ASP A 64 -27.59 -4.31 0.45
CA ASP A 64 -26.26 -4.08 0.97
C ASP A 64 -26.21 -2.83 1.88
N ALA A 65 -26.87 -1.73 1.49
CA ALA A 65 -27.00 -0.53 2.31
C ALA A 65 -27.75 -0.81 3.62
N LEU A 66 -28.85 -1.56 3.56
CA LEU A 66 -29.61 -1.97 4.76
C LEU A 66 -28.80 -2.85 5.68
N ALA A 67 -28.09 -3.84 5.13
CA ALA A 67 -27.21 -4.72 5.90
C ALA A 67 -26.10 -3.95 6.60
N THR A 68 -25.48 -2.98 5.92
CA THR A 68 -24.45 -2.10 6.48
C THR A 68 -25.01 -1.24 7.62
N ALA A 69 -26.19 -0.65 7.43
CA ALA A 69 -26.86 0.12 8.48
C ALA A 69 -27.23 -0.71 9.71
N LEU A 70 -27.80 -1.90 9.50
CA LEU A 70 -28.13 -2.83 10.58
C LEU A 70 -26.89 -3.34 11.32
N ALA A 71 -25.80 -3.59 10.60
CA ALA A 71 -24.51 -3.95 11.18
C ALA A 71 -23.99 -2.83 12.09
N ALA A 72 -24.10 -1.58 11.65
CA ALA A 72 -23.67 -0.42 12.42
C ALA A 72 -24.56 -0.19 13.67
N LEU A 73 -25.86 -0.37 13.56
CA LEU A 73 -26.79 -0.20 14.69
C LEU A 73 -26.58 -1.26 15.79
N ARG A 74 -26.25 -2.49 15.39
CA ARG A 74 -26.11 -3.63 16.32
C ARG A 74 -24.71 -3.77 16.91
N ASN A 75 -23.73 -3.05 16.37
CA ASN A 75 -22.34 -3.14 16.81
C ASN A 75 -21.83 -1.81 17.35
N GLY A 76 -21.78 -1.68 18.66
CA GLY A 76 -21.28 -0.47 19.34
C GLY A 76 -19.75 -0.27 19.29
N ARG A 77 -18.99 -1.23 18.72
CA ARG A 77 -17.52 -1.22 18.72
C ARG A 77 -16.93 -0.94 17.34
N LEU A 78 -17.69 -0.30 16.45
CA LEU A 78 -17.16 0.09 15.14
C LEU A 78 -16.20 1.26 15.25
N THR A 79 -15.13 1.21 14.44
CA THR A 79 -14.14 2.27 14.40
C THR A 79 -14.72 3.52 13.75
N ALA A 80 -14.59 4.68 14.40
CA ALA A 80 -14.90 5.96 13.79
C ALA A 80 -13.90 6.26 12.68
N VAL A 81 -14.38 6.85 11.60
CA VAL A 81 -13.51 7.29 10.50
C VAL A 81 -12.95 8.66 10.85
N ASP A 82 -11.65 8.73 10.98
CA ASP A 82 -10.90 9.96 11.08
C ASP A 82 -10.25 10.26 9.72
N PRO A 83 -10.56 11.41 9.08
CA PRO A 83 -9.96 11.78 7.79
C PRO A 83 -8.45 11.98 7.85
N GLU A 84 -7.91 12.33 9.02
CA GLU A 84 -6.49 12.63 9.25
C GLU A 84 -5.79 11.56 10.12
N ALA A 85 -6.37 10.36 10.22
CA ALA A 85 -5.78 9.31 11.03
C ALA A 85 -4.34 8.99 10.61
N ALA A 86 -3.43 8.94 11.57
CA ALA A 86 -2.03 8.53 11.36
C ALA A 86 -1.91 7.18 10.65
N SER A 87 -2.88 6.27 10.86
CA SER A 87 -2.98 4.99 10.15
C SER A 87 -3.03 5.12 8.63
N GLU A 88 -3.60 6.20 8.10
CA GLU A 88 -3.65 6.44 6.66
C GLU A 88 -2.30 6.91 6.11
N VAL A 89 -1.61 7.78 6.83
CA VAL A 89 -0.26 8.21 6.48
C VAL A 89 0.67 7.00 6.47
N LEU A 90 0.64 6.19 7.52
CA LEU A 90 1.42 4.95 7.62
C LEU A 90 1.09 3.96 6.50
N ARG A 91 -0.19 3.83 6.11
CA ARG A 91 -0.60 2.97 4.99
C ARG A 91 0.03 3.43 3.68
N LEU A 92 -0.06 4.73 3.36
CA LEU A 92 0.50 5.30 2.13
C LEU A 92 2.03 5.16 2.07
N LEU A 93 2.71 5.41 3.19
CA LEU A 93 4.16 5.24 3.29
C LEU A 93 4.56 3.77 3.09
N SER A 94 3.82 2.84 3.72
CA SER A 94 4.08 1.40 3.62
C SER A 94 3.85 0.88 2.20
N GLU A 95 2.74 1.24 1.57
CA GLU A 95 2.45 0.89 0.17
C GLU A 95 3.57 1.39 -0.77
N ARG A 96 3.98 2.66 -0.59
CA ARG A 96 5.08 3.21 -1.40
C ARG A 96 6.40 2.50 -1.16
N ARG A 97 6.69 2.12 0.08
CA ARG A 97 7.87 1.33 0.43
C ARG A 97 7.85 -0.04 -0.24
N GLU A 98 6.71 -0.73 -0.22
CA GLU A 98 6.54 -2.02 -0.89
C GLU A 98 6.78 -1.94 -2.40
N ASP A 99 6.26 -0.91 -3.06
CA ASP A 99 6.50 -0.64 -4.48
C ASP A 99 8.00 -0.48 -4.78
N LEU A 100 8.71 0.32 -3.99
CA LEU A 100 10.15 0.53 -4.17
C LEU A 100 10.96 -0.74 -3.90
N VAL A 101 10.56 -1.56 -2.93
CA VAL A 101 11.20 -2.87 -2.68
C VAL A 101 10.99 -3.82 -3.86
N ALA A 102 9.80 -3.83 -4.46
CA ALA A 102 9.53 -4.62 -5.66
C ALA A 102 10.35 -4.12 -6.87
N GLU A 103 10.46 -2.80 -7.08
CA GLU A 103 11.33 -2.20 -8.09
C GLU A 103 12.80 -2.58 -7.89
N ARG A 104 13.29 -2.47 -6.66
CA ARG A 104 14.64 -2.84 -6.28
C ARG A 104 14.94 -4.31 -6.59
N THR A 105 14.01 -5.19 -6.27
CA THR A 105 14.14 -6.62 -6.55
C THR A 105 14.26 -6.88 -8.05
N ARG A 106 13.41 -6.25 -8.86
CA ARG A 106 13.49 -6.34 -10.34
C ARG A 106 14.84 -5.83 -10.87
N ALA A 107 15.30 -4.69 -10.34
CA ALA A 107 16.59 -4.11 -10.74
C ALA A 107 17.77 -5.01 -10.37
N LEU A 108 17.76 -5.61 -9.17
CA LEU A 108 18.79 -6.56 -8.75
C LEU A 108 18.81 -7.82 -9.61
N ASN A 109 17.65 -8.38 -9.96
CA ASN A 109 17.56 -9.53 -10.86
C ASN A 109 18.14 -9.19 -12.24
N ARG A 110 17.80 -8.02 -12.78
CA ARG A 110 18.36 -7.55 -14.03
C ARG A 110 19.88 -7.34 -13.96
N LEU A 111 20.37 -6.78 -12.86
CA LEU A 111 21.79 -6.61 -12.62
C LEU A 111 22.51 -7.96 -12.55
N HIS A 112 21.90 -8.93 -11.86
CA HIS A 112 22.42 -10.29 -11.75
C HIS A 112 22.57 -10.98 -13.13
N GLU A 113 21.56 -10.85 -14.00
CA GLU A 113 21.62 -11.36 -15.38
C GLU A 113 22.78 -10.75 -16.17
N LEU A 114 22.92 -9.42 -16.13
CA LEU A 114 23.99 -8.72 -16.84
C LEU A 114 25.39 -9.12 -16.34
N LEU A 115 25.55 -9.30 -15.04
CA LEU A 115 26.81 -9.69 -14.43
C LEU A 115 27.17 -11.15 -14.69
N ARG A 116 26.18 -12.04 -14.74
CA ARG A 116 26.40 -13.46 -15.06
C ARG A 116 27.08 -13.64 -16.41
N ASP A 117 26.71 -12.83 -17.39
CA ASP A 117 27.30 -12.88 -18.73
C ASP A 117 28.68 -12.20 -18.83
N LEU A 118 29.04 -11.39 -17.84
CA LEU A 118 30.30 -10.64 -17.81
C LEU A 118 31.40 -11.31 -17.00
N VAL A 119 31.03 -12.20 -16.08
CA VAL A 119 31.96 -12.86 -15.15
C VAL A 119 32.20 -14.30 -15.58
N PRO A 120 33.45 -14.72 -15.86
CA PRO A 120 33.74 -16.13 -16.06
C PRO A 120 33.30 -16.97 -14.87
N GLY A 121 32.51 -18.03 -15.10
CA GLY A 121 31.91 -18.84 -14.03
C GLY A 121 30.61 -18.28 -13.44
N GLY A 122 30.15 -17.12 -13.91
CA GLY A 122 28.90 -16.50 -13.48
C GLY A 122 28.98 -15.83 -12.11
N VAL A 123 27.82 -15.37 -11.65
CA VAL A 123 27.62 -14.83 -10.29
C VAL A 123 26.58 -15.70 -9.62
N THR A 124 26.90 -16.27 -8.47
CA THR A 124 26.04 -17.18 -7.70
C THR A 124 25.59 -16.52 -6.39
N GLY A 125 24.40 -16.90 -5.91
CA GLY A 125 23.86 -16.43 -4.64
C GLY A 125 23.17 -15.06 -4.71
N ALA A 126 22.74 -14.55 -3.55
CA ALA A 126 22.08 -13.25 -3.44
C ALA A 126 23.08 -12.12 -3.73
N LEU A 127 22.65 -11.19 -4.61
CA LEU A 127 23.49 -10.06 -5.02
C LEU A 127 23.06 -8.78 -4.29
N SER A 128 23.98 -8.16 -3.56
CA SER A 128 23.79 -6.82 -3.03
C SER A 128 24.41 -5.76 -3.93
N ALA A 129 23.97 -4.49 -3.80
CA ALA A 129 24.57 -3.37 -4.54
C ALA A 129 26.07 -3.22 -4.30
N HIS A 130 26.52 -3.49 -3.06
CA HIS A 130 27.94 -3.46 -2.71
C HIS A 130 28.75 -4.56 -3.41
N GLN A 131 28.24 -5.80 -3.42
CA GLN A 131 28.85 -6.93 -4.10
C GLN A 131 28.92 -6.70 -5.61
N ALA A 132 27.81 -6.22 -6.22
CA ALA A 132 27.76 -5.87 -7.64
C ALA A 132 28.79 -4.79 -8.00
N ALA A 133 28.94 -3.78 -7.17
CA ALA A 133 29.95 -2.72 -7.37
C ALA A 133 31.38 -3.28 -7.32
N ARG A 134 31.66 -4.20 -6.42
CA ARG A 134 32.96 -4.87 -6.30
C ARG A 134 33.26 -5.71 -7.53
N ILE A 135 32.28 -6.50 -7.99
CA ILE A 135 32.38 -7.31 -9.20
C ILE A 135 32.67 -6.44 -10.41
N LEU A 136 31.88 -5.38 -10.65
CA LEU A 136 32.02 -4.46 -11.78
C LEU A 136 33.41 -3.78 -11.83
N ARG A 137 34.00 -3.48 -10.67
CA ARG A 137 35.37 -2.93 -10.59
C ARG A 137 36.43 -3.95 -10.98
N GLY A 138 36.21 -5.23 -10.66
CA GLY A 138 37.14 -6.31 -10.97
C GLY A 138 37.09 -6.82 -12.41
N ILE A 139 36.03 -6.49 -13.18
CA ILE A 139 35.88 -6.92 -14.58
C ILE A 139 36.89 -6.19 -15.45
N ARG A 140 37.83 -6.92 -16.05
CA ARG A 140 38.75 -6.36 -17.05
C ARG A 140 38.00 -5.90 -18.33
N PRO A 141 38.42 -4.82 -18.97
CA PRO A 141 37.84 -4.38 -20.24
C PRO A 141 37.91 -5.54 -21.26
N GLN A 142 36.74 -5.97 -21.72
CA GLN A 142 36.65 -7.00 -22.76
C GLN A 142 36.61 -6.34 -24.15
N SER A 143 37.27 -6.98 -25.10
CA SER A 143 37.17 -6.59 -26.50
C SER A 143 35.83 -7.07 -27.07
N GLY A 144 34.96 -6.14 -27.44
CA GLY A 144 33.67 -6.46 -28.03
C GLY A 144 32.60 -5.44 -27.70
N THR A 145 31.76 -5.10 -28.67
CA THR A 145 30.72 -4.08 -28.50
C THR A 145 29.64 -4.54 -27.49
N SER A 146 29.24 -5.82 -27.52
CA SER A 146 28.21 -6.35 -26.63
C SER A 146 28.67 -6.41 -25.16
N ALA A 147 29.92 -6.80 -24.90
CA ALA A 147 30.48 -6.84 -23.55
C ALA A 147 30.61 -5.43 -22.97
N ARG A 148 31.07 -4.46 -23.76
CA ARG A 148 31.10 -3.04 -23.35
C ARG A 148 29.71 -2.49 -23.04
N LEU A 149 28.71 -2.83 -23.87
CA LEU A 149 27.33 -2.40 -23.65
C LEU A 149 26.75 -3.03 -22.38
N ARG A 150 26.91 -4.34 -22.17
CA ARG A 150 26.47 -5.03 -20.96
C ARG A 150 27.07 -4.40 -19.71
N ARG A 151 28.36 -4.11 -19.70
CA ARG A 151 29.03 -3.46 -18.57
C ARG A 151 28.46 -2.06 -18.30
N ARG A 152 28.20 -1.28 -19.36
CA ARG A 152 27.56 0.03 -19.22
C ARG A 152 26.16 -0.09 -18.62
N LEU A 153 25.32 -0.98 -19.16
CA LEU A 153 23.98 -1.23 -18.65
C LEU A 153 24.01 -1.73 -17.20
N ALA A 154 24.91 -2.64 -16.84
CA ALA A 154 25.08 -3.09 -15.47
C ALA A 154 25.46 -1.96 -14.51
N SER A 155 26.28 -1.01 -14.97
CA SER A 155 26.64 0.18 -14.18
C SER A 155 25.47 1.15 -14.03
N GLU A 156 24.60 1.26 -15.03
CA GLU A 156 23.37 2.07 -14.96
C GLU A 156 22.37 1.45 -13.98
N VAL A 157 22.08 0.15 -14.12
CA VAL A 157 21.18 -0.56 -13.21
C VAL A 157 21.71 -0.54 -11.75
N LEU A 158 23.02 -0.64 -11.54
CA LEU A 158 23.60 -0.50 -10.20
C LEU A 158 23.34 0.89 -9.59
N ARG A 159 23.36 1.95 -10.39
CA ARG A 159 23.00 3.30 -9.90
C ARG A 159 21.54 3.39 -9.52
N ASP A 160 20.67 2.74 -10.32
CA ASP A 160 19.24 2.68 -10.02
C ASP A 160 18.97 1.94 -8.70
N VAL A 161 19.60 0.76 -8.49
CA VAL A 161 19.51 0.02 -7.23
C VAL A 161 19.93 0.89 -6.04
N ARG A 162 21.05 1.61 -6.14
CA ARG A 162 21.51 2.50 -5.04
C ARG A 162 20.56 3.67 -4.79
N THR A 163 19.89 4.15 -5.83
CA THR A 163 18.89 5.21 -5.69
C THR A 163 17.64 4.67 -5.00
N LEU A 164 17.22 3.45 -5.35
CA LEU A 164 16.11 2.76 -4.68
C LEU A 164 16.43 2.44 -3.22
N ASP A 165 17.67 1.99 -2.91
CA ASP A 165 18.11 1.76 -1.53
C ASP A 165 17.95 3.03 -0.67
N ARG A 166 18.39 4.20 -1.17
CA ARG A 166 18.24 5.48 -0.45
C ARG A 166 16.77 5.86 -0.26
N LYS A 167 15.95 5.75 -1.31
CA LYS A 167 14.52 6.05 -1.21
C LYS A 167 13.78 5.17 -0.21
N ILE A 168 14.16 3.90 -0.11
CA ILE A 168 13.59 2.96 0.87
C ILE A 168 14.02 3.38 2.28
N GLU A 169 15.28 3.77 2.47
CA GLU A 169 15.80 4.24 3.76
C GLU A 169 15.11 5.53 4.21
N ASP A 170 14.95 6.50 3.32
CA ASP A 170 14.22 7.74 3.57
C ASP A 170 12.77 7.46 4.02
N LEU A 171 12.08 6.51 3.35
CA LEU A 171 10.72 6.11 3.72
C LEU A 171 10.67 5.37 5.06
N ASN A 172 11.66 4.54 5.38
CA ASN A 172 11.74 3.90 6.69
C ASN A 172 11.82 4.97 7.80
N GLY A 173 12.64 5.99 7.63
CA GLY A 173 12.72 7.11 8.57
C GLY A 173 11.39 7.88 8.70
N CYS A 174 10.66 8.08 7.58
CA CYS A 174 9.32 8.68 7.64
C CYS A 174 8.32 7.81 8.40
N ILE A 175 8.35 6.49 8.18
CA ILE A 175 7.48 5.54 8.88
C ILE A 175 7.78 5.52 10.37
N GLU A 176 9.06 5.48 10.76
CA GLU A 176 9.48 5.52 12.16
C GLU A 176 9.01 6.80 12.86
N ALA A 177 9.21 7.95 12.23
CA ALA A 177 8.76 9.23 12.76
C ALA A 177 7.24 9.30 12.93
N GLU A 178 6.46 8.74 11.98
CA GLU A 178 5.00 8.73 12.07
C GLU A 178 4.50 7.76 13.15
N VAL A 179 5.14 6.61 13.32
CA VAL A 179 4.84 5.66 14.41
C VAL A 179 5.09 6.32 15.77
N GLU A 180 6.21 7.00 15.94
CA GLU A 180 6.51 7.73 17.18
C GLU A 180 5.49 8.84 17.45
N ALA A 181 5.15 9.64 16.42
CA ALA A 181 4.17 10.71 16.54
C ALA A 181 2.75 10.20 16.87
N SER A 182 2.38 9.01 16.37
CA SER A 182 1.07 8.41 16.66
C SER A 182 0.92 7.85 18.07
N GLY A 183 1.99 7.79 18.85
CA GLY A 183 2.00 7.23 20.21
C GLY A 183 1.65 5.74 20.27
N THR A 184 1.69 5.03 19.14
CA THR A 184 1.38 3.60 19.05
C THR A 184 2.57 2.82 19.58
N THR A 185 2.44 2.26 20.77
CA THR A 185 3.38 1.24 21.26
C THR A 185 3.02 -0.08 20.63
N LEU A 186 3.88 -0.59 19.74
CA LEU A 186 3.83 -1.98 19.30
C LEU A 186 4.18 -2.87 20.49
N THR A 187 3.15 -3.42 21.13
CA THR A 187 3.30 -4.52 22.11
C THR A 187 3.11 -5.85 21.40
#